data_a7af6ab4e265763775f97d6b8b34a5eb
#
_entry.id   a7af6ab4e265763775f97d6b8b34a5eb
#
_cell.length_a   1.000
_cell.length_b   1.000
_cell.length_c   1.000
_cell.angle_alpha   90.00
_cell.angle_beta   90.00
_cell.angle_gamma   90.00
#
_symmetry.space_group_name_H-M   'P 1'
#
loop_
_entity.id
_entity.type
_entity.pdbx_description
1 polymer ?
#
loop_
_entity_poly.entity_id
_entity_poly.type
_entity_poly.pdbx_seq_one_letter_code
_entity_poly.pdbx_strand_id
1 'polypeptide(L)'
;TPAKLAKERLDQVWCIDIEDMKSQFELPEKYPSIDALIYGDVLERLKDPQKILREHVSWLSPDGVVVASIPNVQHWSVIYNLIQGNWPQDDTGIFNKTHLRWFTRNSIVELFASLELKITSLQPRFLNLEQAKNFAKILEPCLEKMGQTPQKFLEGSAPLQYIVTATKKLIKPVYISGLMLKPQAGMNEVRMIQPLKSVASFPGVNIELSSTGLQLRSLDPSVPKIMIWQRQTLTYESSLTQLKKIIKAGYILISEFDDDPDHFQSIIDNKYLSFRAVHAVQVSTDSLSSSMKKYNPEVKVFKNCLDFLPASKLDKWIVKSSNPRLRVFFGALNREADWEAWLPCINDLLLEHEDLFEFEVVHDKKFFHSLMTNNKRFTPICDYAKYRQLLSDSHVALMPLRDTKFNKMKSDLKFVEASGYEVASIASPTVYAEVIEPGFNGEIAVDGKRVAEILKLWGECPDLAKACASNARNWIRSNRLQSQQSVARLDWYKDLYQRRDELTKALLQRVPELTLE
;
A
#
# COMPACT_ATOMS: atom_id res chain seq x y z
N THR A 1 -4.00 26.80 -12.80
CA THR A 1 -4.50 25.90 -13.84
C THR A 1 -4.10 24.47 -13.54
N PRO A 2 -4.83 23.43 -14.00
CA PRO A 2 -4.46 22.02 -13.82
C PRO A 2 -3.03 21.72 -14.31
N ALA A 3 -2.61 22.31 -15.44
CA ALA A 3 -1.26 22.13 -15.97
C ALA A 3 -0.16 22.66 -15.03
N LYS A 4 -0.41 23.73 -14.27
CA LYS A 4 0.55 24.24 -13.29
C LYS A 4 0.75 23.25 -12.14
N LEU A 5 -0.35 22.70 -11.61
CA LEU A 5 -0.32 21.68 -10.56
C LEU A 5 0.33 20.36 -11.06
N ALA A 6 0.11 20.01 -12.33
CA ALA A 6 0.75 18.84 -12.92
C ALA A 6 2.27 19.00 -13.01
N LYS A 7 2.77 20.19 -13.42
CA LYS A 7 4.21 20.48 -13.48
C LYS A 7 4.95 20.36 -12.14
N GLU A 8 4.23 20.51 -11.03
CA GLU A 8 4.78 20.34 -9.68
C GLU A 8 4.95 18.87 -9.28
N ARG A 9 4.34 17.94 -10.04
CA ARG A 9 4.22 16.52 -9.68
C ARG A 9 4.77 15.56 -10.71
N LEU A 10 4.88 16.00 -11.96
CA LEU A 10 5.29 15.19 -13.10
C LEU A 10 6.61 15.71 -13.67
N ASP A 11 7.42 14.82 -14.21
CA ASP A 11 8.71 15.13 -14.80
C ASP A 11 8.56 16.02 -16.04
N GLN A 12 7.49 15.79 -16.83
CA GLN A 12 7.17 16.59 -18.02
C GLN A 12 5.65 16.78 -18.16
N VAL A 13 5.24 17.94 -18.64
CA VAL A 13 3.84 18.28 -18.92
C VAL A 13 3.74 19.03 -20.24
N TRP A 14 3.01 18.47 -21.18
CA TRP A 14 2.66 19.10 -22.46
C TRP A 14 1.20 19.52 -22.44
N CYS A 15 0.91 20.75 -22.88
CA CYS A 15 -0.44 21.27 -23.05
C CYS A 15 -0.73 21.33 -24.56
N ILE A 16 -1.16 20.21 -25.12
CA ILE A 16 -1.41 20.05 -26.56
C ILE A 16 -2.78 19.40 -26.78
N ASP A 17 -3.33 19.59 -27.98
CA ASP A 17 -4.48 18.81 -28.43
C ASP A 17 -4.00 17.44 -28.90
N ILE A 18 -4.45 16.38 -28.24
CA ILE A 18 -4.01 15.01 -28.55
C ILE A 18 -4.59 14.51 -29.89
N GLU A 19 -5.62 15.17 -30.44
CA GLU A 19 -6.16 14.85 -31.76
C GLU A 19 -5.37 15.51 -32.92
N ASP A 20 -4.49 16.48 -32.61
CA ASP A 20 -3.60 17.17 -33.56
C ASP A 20 -2.11 16.85 -33.33
N MET A 21 -1.82 15.73 -32.70
CA MET A 21 -0.45 15.38 -32.27
C MET A 21 0.54 15.14 -33.41
N LYS A 22 0.09 14.76 -34.62
CA LYS A 22 0.99 14.40 -35.74
C LYS A 22 1.97 15.51 -36.15
N SER A 23 1.66 16.77 -35.83
CA SER A 23 2.52 17.91 -36.15
C SER A 23 3.33 18.43 -34.96
N GLN A 24 3.08 17.94 -33.71
CA GLN A 24 3.54 18.62 -32.50
C GLN A 24 4.26 17.73 -31.49
N PHE A 25 4.18 16.41 -31.59
CA PHE A 25 4.70 15.51 -30.57
C PHE A 25 5.41 14.28 -31.14
N GLU A 26 6.68 14.17 -30.84
CA GLU A 26 7.44 12.92 -30.95
C GLU A 26 7.83 12.48 -29.54
N LEU A 27 7.76 11.15 -29.28
CA LEU A 27 8.32 10.61 -28.05
C LEU A 27 9.80 11.00 -27.98
N PRO A 28 10.26 11.60 -26.87
CA PRO A 28 11.68 11.89 -26.72
C PRO A 28 12.52 10.63 -26.94
N GLU A 29 13.66 10.75 -27.63
CA GLU A 29 14.60 9.63 -27.84
C GLU A 29 14.98 8.92 -26.52
N LYS A 30 14.95 9.67 -25.41
CA LYS A 30 15.15 9.16 -24.05
C LYS A 30 14.12 8.10 -23.63
N TYR A 31 12.94 8.10 -24.24
CA TYR A 31 11.84 7.19 -23.91
C TYR A 31 11.36 6.44 -25.16
N PRO A 32 12.11 5.41 -25.61
CA PRO A 32 11.79 4.71 -26.86
C PRO A 32 10.47 3.91 -26.78
N SER A 33 9.95 3.70 -25.59
CA SER A 33 8.65 3.05 -25.34
C SER A 33 8.05 3.52 -24.02
N ILE A 34 6.73 3.30 -23.86
CA ILE A 34 5.94 3.66 -22.70
C ILE A 34 5.48 2.39 -21.99
N ASP A 35 5.61 2.33 -20.66
CA ASP A 35 5.16 1.19 -19.88
C ASP A 35 3.68 1.25 -19.51
N ALA A 36 3.11 2.47 -19.41
CA ALA A 36 1.69 2.65 -19.13
C ALA A 36 1.10 3.86 -19.87
N LEU A 37 -0.03 3.65 -20.52
CA LEU A 37 -0.89 4.69 -21.08
C LEU A 37 -2.10 4.85 -20.18
N ILE A 38 -2.33 6.06 -19.66
CA ILE A 38 -3.44 6.32 -18.73
C ILE A 38 -4.39 7.37 -19.33
N TYR A 39 -5.66 6.97 -19.49
CA TYR A 39 -6.75 7.84 -19.97
C TYR A 39 -7.75 8.05 -18.82
N GLY A 40 -7.61 9.15 -18.11
CA GLY A 40 -8.53 9.55 -17.03
C GLY A 40 -9.66 10.41 -17.58
N ASP A 41 -10.81 9.82 -17.91
CA ASP A 41 -11.96 10.50 -18.50
C ASP A 41 -11.60 11.32 -19.76
N VAL A 42 -10.92 10.67 -20.71
CA VAL A 42 -10.40 11.26 -21.94
C VAL A 42 -11.09 10.69 -23.18
N LEU A 43 -11.28 9.37 -23.25
CA LEU A 43 -11.73 8.69 -24.48
C LEU A 43 -13.11 9.14 -24.93
N GLU A 44 -14.01 9.47 -24.00
CA GLU A 44 -15.34 9.97 -24.29
C GLU A 44 -15.35 11.40 -24.85
N ARG A 45 -14.22 12.12 -24.75
CA ARG A 45 -14.08 13.50 -25.23
C ARG A 45 -13.46 13.60 -26.62
N LEU A 46 -12.96 12.48 -27.15
CA LEU A 46 -12.32 12.42 -28.45
C LEU A 46 -13.34 12.27 -29.58
N LYS A 47 -13.06 12.88 -30.73
CA LYS A 47 -13.82 12.67 -31.95
C LYS A 47 -13.64 11.25 -32.49
N ASP A 48 -12.41 10.73 -32.42
CA ASP A 48 -12.07 9.36 -32.84
C ASP A 48 -11.14 8.68 -31.81
N PRO A 49 -11.72 8.13 -30.73
CA PRO A 49 -10.96 7.45 -29.69
C PRO A 49 -10.22 6.21 -30.20
N GLN A 50 -10.74 5.51 -31.19
CA GLN A 50 -10.11 4.33 -31.76
C GLN A 50 -8.80 4.67 -32.50
N LYS A 51 -8.81 5.75 -33.27
CA LYS A 51 -7.63 6.23 -33.99
C LYS A 51 -6.53 6.65 -33.02
N ILE A 52 -6.87 7.48 -32.02
CA ILE A 52 -5.92 7.96 -31.03
C ILE A 52 -5.33 6.80 -30.21
N LEU A 53 -6.17 5.89 -29.73
CA LEU A 53 -5.67 4.71 -29.04
C LEU A 53 -4.73 3.87 -29.91
N ARG A 54 -5.04 3.68 -31.19
CA ARG A 54 -4.18 2.92 -32.11
C ARG A 54 -2.80 3.56 -32.26
N GLU A 55 -2.75 4.87 -32.41
CA GLU A 55 -1.51 5.62 -32.48
C GLU A 55 -0.70 5.50 -31.19
N HIS A 56 -1.33 5.73 -30.03
CA HIS A 56 -0.64 5.68 -28.74
C HIS A 56 -0.20 4.26 -28.35
N VAL A 57 -0.99 3.23 -28.68
CA VAL A 57 -0.62 1.83 -28.42
C VAL A 57 0.66 1.44 -29.16
N SER A 58 1.00 2.09 -30.30
CA SER A 58 2.27 1.85 -30.99
C SER A 58 3.48 2.21 -30.11
N TRP A 59 3.36 3.19 -29.22
CA TRP A 59 4.41 3.60 -28.27
C TRP A 59 4.56 2.68 -27.06
N LEU A 60 3.53 1.84 -26.80
CA LEU A 60 3.50 0.99 -25.63
C LEU A 60 4.53 -0.13 -25.74
N SER A 61 5.31 -0.36 -24.69
CA SER A 61 6.24 -1.48 -24.58
C SER A 61 5.53 -2.82 -24.74
N PRO A 62 6.23 -3.92 -25.09
CA PRO A 62 5.59 -5.23 -25.27
C PRO A 62 4.80 -5.72 -24.07
N ASP A 63 5.23 -5.37 -22.86
CA ASP A 63 4.59 -5.74 -21.59
C ASP A 63 3.84 -4.56 -20.94
N GLY A 64 3.70 -3.46 -21.67
CA GLY A 64 3.04 -2.25 -21.22
C GLY A 64 1.53 -2.39 -21.12
N VAL A 65 0.91 -1.49 -20.35
CA VAL A 65 -0.51 -1.52 -20.03
C VAL A 65 -1.23 -0.26 -20.50
N VAL A 66 -2.48 -0.41 -20.89
CA VAL A 66 -3.43 0.69 -21.08
C VAL A 66 -4.40 0.66 -19.91
N VAL A 67 -4.56 1.80 -19.23
CA VAL A 67 -5.55 2.00 -18.18
C VAL A 67 -6.47 3.14 -18.58
N ALA A 68 -7.78 2.91 -18.61
CA ALA A 68 -8.74 3.94 -18.95
C ALA A 68 -9.91 3.97 -17.97
N SER A 69 -10.34 5.16 -17.55
CA SER A 69 -11.62 5.36 -16.91
C SER A 69 -12.62 5.88 -17.94
N ILE A 70 -13.76 5.21 -18.08
CA ILE A 70 -14.75 5.48 -19.14
C ILE A 70 -16.15 5.52 -18.53
N PRO A 71 -16.90 6.63 -18.67
CA PRO A 71 -18.28 6.73 -18.21
C PRO A 71 -19.21 5.74 -18.91
N ASN A 72 -20.18 5.20 -18.17
CA ASN A 72 -21.13 4.22 -18.67
C ASN A 72 -22.48 4.88 -19.03
N VAL A 73 -22.75 5.04 -20.31
CA VAL A 73 -24.05 5.59 -20.77
C VAL A 73 -25.25 4.67 -20.45
N GLN A 74 -25.01 3.40 -20.15
CA GLN A 74 -26.06 2.47 -19.70
C GLN A 74 -26.45 2.66 -18.23
N HIS A 75 -25.79 3.57 -17.50
CA HIS A 75 -26.12 3.84 -16.10
C HIS A 75 -27.60 4.16 -15.91
N TRP A 76 -28.21 3.65 -14.85
CA TRP A 76 -29.64 3.78 -14.57
C TRP A 76 -30.15 5.22 -14.65
N SER A 77 -29.35 6.21 -14.22
CA SER A 77 -29.75 7.62 -14.26
C SER A 77 -29.87 8.16 -15.67
N VAL A 78 -29.11 7.65 -16.63
CA VAL A 78 -29.23 8.02 -18.06
C VAL A 78 -30.54 7.50 -18.60
N ILE A 79 -30.85 6.24 -18.35
CA ILE A 79 -32.10 5.60 -18.79
C ILE A 79 -33.28 6.29 -18.16
N TYR A 80 -33.24 6.62 -16.88
CA TYR A 80 -34.27 7.35 -16.18
C TYR A 80 -34.54 8.73 -16.83
N ASN A 81 -33.49 9.51 -17.08
CA ASN A 81 -33.62 10.81 -17.72
C ASN A 81 -34.21 10.70 -19.15
N LEU A 82 -33.76 9.71 -19.95
CA LEU A 82 -34.31 9.49 -21.30
C LEU A 82 -35.77 9.12 -21.27
N ILE A 83 -36.23 8.29 -20.32
CA ILE A 83 -37.67 7.97 -20.17
C ILE A 83 -38.46 9.23 -19.84
N GLN A 84 -37.89 10.19 -19.13
CA GLN A 84 -38.50 11.47 -18.81
C GLN A 84 -38.38 12.52 -19.94
N GLY A 85 -37.75 12.16 -21.08
CA GLY A 85 -37.51 13.08 -22.19
C GLY A 85 -36.38 14.09 -21.94
N ASN A 86 -35.50 13.84 -20.98
CA ASN A 86 -34.42 14.73 -20.58
C ASN A 86 -33.06 14.23 -21.06
N TRP A 87 -32.24 15.16 -21.54
CA TRP A 87 -30.80 14.95 -21.77
C TRP A 87 -30.05 16.14 -21.14
N PRO A 88 -29.68 16.07 -19.86
CA PRO A 88 -28.95 17.14 -19.18
C PRO A 88 -27.64 17.46 -19.88
N GLN A 89 -27.19 18.72 -19.77
CA GLN A 89 -25.84 19.14 -20.19
C GLN A 89 -25.14 19.76 -18.99
N ASP A 90 -24.48 18.88 -18.24
CA ASP A 90 -23.82 19.22 -16.99
C ASP A 90 -22.34 19.59 -17.22
N ASP A 91 -21.73 20.21 -16.24
CA ASP A 91 -20.28 20.49 -16.25
C ASP A 91 -19.45 19.26 -15.78
N THR A 92 -20.09 18.26 -15.16
CA THR A 92 -19.46 17.06 -14.61
C THR A 92 -20.31 15.82 -14.80
N GLY A 93 -19.71 14.61 -14.61
CA GLY A 93 -20.44 13.34 -14.65
C GLY A 93 -20.75 12.83 -16.06
N ILE A 94 -21.71 11.89 -16.18
CA ILE A 94 -22.02 11.21 -17.45
C ILE A 94 -22.58 12.18 -18.49
N PHE A 95 -23.36 13.16 -18.06
CA PHE A 95 -23.98 14.17 -18.93
C PHE A 95 -23.07 15.38 -19.21
N ASN A 96 -21.77 15.24 -18.99
CA ASN A 96 -20.84 16.35 -19.22
C ASN A 96 -20.93 16.82 -20.68
N LYS A 97 -21.15 18.12 -20.86
CA LYS A 97 -21.29 18.78 -22.17
C LYS A 97 -20.11 18.63 -23.10
N THR A 98 -18.94 18.23 -22.57
CA THR A 98 -17.73 17.99 -23.37
C THR A 98 -17.61 16.55 -23.88
N HIS A 99 -18.53 15.65 -23.52
CA HIS A 99 -18.53 14.29 -24.02
C HIS A 99 -19.03 14.24 -25.47
N LEU A 100 -18.23 13.64 -26.33
CA LEU A 100 -18.51 13.44 -27.76
C LEU A 100 -18.85 11.99 -28.10
N ARG A 101 -18.49 11.04 -27.21
CA ARG A 101 -18.70 9.60 -27.36
C ARG A 101 -19.31 9.03 -26.09
N TRP A 102 -20.14 8.02 -26.27
CA TRP A 102 -20.82 7.36 -25.17
C TRP A 102 -20.54 5.87 -25.25
N PHE A 103 -20.20 5.27 -24.11
CA PHE A 103 -19.77 3.88 -24.03
C PHE A 103 -20.68 3.08 -23.11
N THR A 104 -20.99 1.86 -23.53
CA THR A 104 -21.51 0.79 -22.68
C THR A 104 -20.37 -0.18 -22.38
N ARG A 105 -20.59 -1.12 -21.46
CA ARG A 105 -19.63 -2.19 -21.19
C ARG A 105 -19.20 -2.92 -22.47
N ASN A 106 -20.15 -3.24 -23.35
CA ASN A 106 -19.89 -3.99 -24.58
C ASN A 106 -19.07 -3.17 -25.57
N SER A 107 -19.43 -1.90 -25.80
CA SER A 107 -18.68 -1.05 -26.74
C SER A 107 -17.26 -0.74 -26.24
N ILE A 108 -17.03 -0.71 -24.92
CA ILE A 108 -15.68 -0.67 -24.37
C ILE A 108 -14.90 -1.91 -24.77
N VAL A 109 -15.49 -3.11 -24.57
CA VAL A 109 -14.83 -4.38 -24.94
C VAL A 109 -14.52 -4.42 -26.45
N GLU A 110 -15.45 -4.00 -27.29
CA GLU A 110 -15.28 -3.93 -28.74
C GLU A 110 -14.18 -2.95 -29.15
N LEU A 111 -14.11 -1.76 -28.54
CA LEU A 111 -13.07 -0.77 -28.79
C LEU A 111 -11.68 -1.36 -28.55
N PHE A 112 -11.46 -1.96 -27.38
CA PHE A 112 -10.16 -2.53 -27.03
C PHE A 112 -9.82 -3.77 -27.88
N ALA A 113 -10.79 -4.62 -28.17
CA ALA A 113 -10.62 -5.78 -29.06
C ALA A 113 -10.24 -5.37 -30.49
N SER A 114 -10.80 -4.27 -31.01
CA SER A 114 -10.49 -3.75 -32.35
C SER A 114 -9.02 -3.28 -32.51
N LEU A 115 -8.33 -3.11 -31.38
CA LEU A 115 -6.91 -2.73 -31.28
C LEU A 115 -6.01 -3.91 -30.90
N GLU A 116 -6.54 -5.13 -30.95
CA GLU A 116 -5.86 -6.38 -30.53
C GLU A 116 -5.42 -6.38 -29.05
N LEU A 117 -5.94 -5.45 -28.26
CA LEU A 117 -5.67 -5.37 -26.83
C LEU A 117 -6.48 -6.43 -26.07
N LYS A 118 -5.84 -7.08 -25.14
CA LYS A 118 -6.44 -8.06 -24.22
C LYS A 118 -6.82 -7.38 -22.93
N ILE A 119 -8.12 -7.24 -22.66
CA ILE A 119 -8.61 -6.69 -21.38
C ILE A 119 -8.26 -7.69 -20.26
N THR A 120 -7.45 -7.25 -19.32
CA THR A 120 -7.04 -8.02 -18.13
C THR A 120 -7.92 -7.73 -16.93
N SER A 121 -8.55 -6.55 -16.90
CA SER A 121 -9.48 -6.14 -15.85
C SER A 121 -10.50 -5.14 -16.39
N LEU A 122 -11.76 -5.28 -15.96
CA LEU A 122 -12.85 -4.35 -16.24
C LEU A 122 -13.63 -4.13 -14.94
N GLN A 123 -13.21 -3.15 -14.16
CA GLN A 123 -13.73 -2.91 -12.82
C GLN A 123 -14.85 -1.86 -12.85
N PRO A 124 -16.07 -2.22 -12.40
CA PRO A 124 -17.15 -1.24 -12.27
C PRO A 124 -16.92 -0.31 -11.07
N ARG A 125 -17.18 0.96 -11.24
CA ARG A 125 -17.35 1.93 -10.14
C ARG A 125 -18.82 2.22 -9.94
N PHE A 126 -19.29 2.05 -8.71
CA PHE A 126 -20.68 2.26 -8.35
C PHE A 126 -20.86 3.60 -7.63
N LEU A 127 -21.98 4.25 -7.92
CA LEU A 127 -22.50 5.37 -7.14
C LEU A 127 -24.01 5.15 -6.96
N ASN A 128 -24.50 5.27 -5.72
CA ASN A 128 -25.93 5.13 -5.40
C ASN A 128 -26.55 3.77 -5.81
N LEU A 129 -25.88 2.67 -5.47
CA LEU A 129 -26.28 1.31 -5.84
C LEU A 129 -27.74 0.98 -5.45
N GLU A 130 -28.24 1.47 -4.32
CA GLU A 130 -29.61 1.25 -3.88
C GLU A 130 -30.65 1.90 -4.82
N GLN A 131 -30.35 3.07 -5.36
CA GLN A 131 -31.20 3.70 -6.36
C GLN A 131 -31.24 2.90 -7.67
N ALA A 132 -30.09 2.34 -8.10
CA ALA A 132 -30.03 1.44 -9.25
C ALA A 132 -30.90 0.19 -9.05
N LYS A 133 -30.84 -0.44 -7.87
CA LYS A 133 -31.68 -1.60 -7.51
C LYS A 133 -33.17 -1.25 -7.53
N ASN A 134 -33.54 -0.12 -6.94
CA ASN A 134 -34.95 0.34 -6.94
C ASN A 134 -35.44 0.60 -8.35
N PHE A 135 -34.62 1.23 -9.20
CA PHE A 135 -34.97 1.47 -10.59
C PHE A 135 -35.13 0.19 -11.41
N ALA A 136 -34.23 -0.78 -11.23
CA ALA A 136 -34.35 -2.11 -11.86
C ALA A 136 -35.65 -2.82 -11.45
N LYS A 137 -36.05 -2.71 -10.17
CA LYS A 137 -37.32 -3.28 -9.67
C LYS A 137 -38.55 -2.61 -10.28
N ILE A 138 -38.52 -1.28 -10.48
CA ILE A 138 -39.61 -0.55 -11.15
C ILE A 138 -39.76 -1.03 -12.60
N LEU A 139 -38.65 -1.30 -13.29
CA LEU A 139 -38.65 -1.73 -14.68
C LEU A 139 -38.89 -3.25 -14.88
N GLU A 140 -38.94 -4.04 -13.81
CA GLU A 140 -39.04 -5.50 -13.88
C GLU A 140 -40.10 -6.01 -14.86
N PRO A 141 -41.38 -5.54 -14.86
CA PRO A 141 -42.41 -6.02 -15.79
C PRO A 141 -42.09 -5.73 -17.27
N CYS A 142 -41.31 -4.65 -17.53
CA CYS A 142 -40.90 -4.30 -18.89
C CYS A 142 -39.69 -5.14 -19.32
N LEU A 143 -38.73 -5.36 -18.43
CA LEU A 143 -37.56 -6.16 -18.67
C LEU A 143 -37.91 -7.62 -19.00
N GLU A 144 -38.86 -8.20 -18.25
CA GLU A 144 -39.35 -9.55 -18.51
C GLU A 144 -39.98 -9.70 -19.91
N LYS A 145 -40.79 -8.72 -20.32
CA LYS A 145 -41.36 -8.69 -21.68
C LYS A 145 -40.32 -8.54 -22.78
N MET A 146 -39.17 -7.94 -22.47
CA MET A 146 -38.00 -7.81 -23.36
C MET A 146 -37.05 -9.02 -23.28
N GLY A 147 -37.38 -10.06 -22.48
CA GLY A 147 -36.54 -11.24 -22.29
C GLY A 147 -35.27 -10.97 -21.45
N GLN A 148 -35.28 -9.91 -20.63
CA GLN A 148 -34.19 -9.60 -19.72
C GLN A 148 -34.59 -9.82 -18.27
N THR A 149 -33.63 -10.24 -17.43
CA THR A 149 -33.83 -10.31 -15.98
C THR A 149 -33.42 -8.99 -15.31
N PRO A 150 -34.08 -8.57 -14.20
CA PRO A 150 -33.67 -7.42 -13.41
C PRO A 150 -32.20 -7.48 -12.99
N GLN A 151 -31.69 -8.68 -12.66
CA GLN A 151 -30.29 -8.89 -12.28
C GLN A 151 -29.34 -8.56 -13.44
N LYS A 152 -29.59 -9.08 -14.65
CA LYS A 152 -28.76 -8.83 -15.83
C LYS A 152 -28.80 -7.35 -16.25
N PHE A 153 -29.96 -6.72 -16.11
CA PHE A 153 -30.09 -5.28 -16.33
C PHE A 153 -29.27 -4.48 -15.31
N LEU A 154 -29.32 -4.86 -14.03
CA LEU A 154 -28.59 -4.19 -12.95
C LEU A 154 -27.08 -4.30 -13.15
N GLU A 155 -26.56 -5.44 -13.60
CA GLU A 155 -25.13 -5.63 -13.91
C GLU A 155 -24.60 -4.60 -14.91
N GLY A 156 -25.41 -4.20 -15.90
CA GLY A 156 -25.05 -3.20 -16.89
C GLY A 156 -25.36 -1.77 -16.48
N SER A 157 -26.43 -1.56 -15.70
CA SER A 157 -26.96 -0.21 -15.40
C SER A 157 -26.56 0.35 -14.04
N ALA A 158 -26.05 -0.48 -13.11
CA ALA A 158 -25.58 0.00 -11.82
C ALA A 158 -24.20 0.68 -11.87
N PRO A 159 -23.23 0.23 -12.69
CA PRO A 159 -21.95 0.92 -12.79
C PRO A 159 -22.08 2.31 -13.39
N LEU A 160 -21.54 3.32 -12.69
CA LEU A 160 -21.42 4.69 -13.19
C LEU A 160 -20.33 4.79 -14.26
N GLN A 161 -19.26 4.05 -14.08
CA GLN A 161 -18.03 4.13 -14.85
C GLN A 161 -17.31 2.80 -14.81
N TYR A 162 -16.52 2.50 -15.83
CA TYR A 162 -15.63 1.35 -15.85
C TYR A 162 -14.17 1.81 -15.83
N ILE A 163 -13.34 1.12 -15.03
CA ILE A 163 -11.89 1.20 -15.12
C ILE A 163 -11.41 -0.04 -15.87
N VAL A 164 -10.84 0.20 -17.05
CA VAL A 164 -10.33 -0.84 -17.96
C VAL A 164 -8.82 -0.92 -17.81
N THR A 165 -8.30 -2.13 -17.69
CA THR A 165 -6.87 -2.40 -17.86
C THR A 165 -6.70 -3.40 -19.00
N ALA A 166 -5.83 -3.09 -19.96
CA ALA A 166 -5.60 -3.94 -21.12
C ALA A 166 -4.12 -3.97 -21.51
N THR A 167 -3.70 -5.05 -22.21
CA THR A 167 -2.30 -5.32 -22.60
C THR A 167 -2.24 -5.86 -24.03
N LYS A 168 -1.07 -5.73 -24.68
CA LYS A 168 -0.84 -6.32 -26.01
C LYS A 168 -0.80 -7.85 -25.97
N LYS A 169 -0.28 -8.43 -24.89
CA LYS A 169 -0.14 -9.88 -24.73
C LYS A 169 -1.16 -10.43 -23.74
N LEU A 170 -1.52 -11.70 -23.90
CA LEU A 170 -2.28 -12.41 -22.88
C LEU A 170 -1.40 -12.63 -21.66
N ILE A 171 -1.80 -12.03 -20.53
CA ILE A 171 -1.09 -12.19 -19.27
C ILE A 171 -1.65 -13.39 -18.52
N LYS A 172 -0.75 -14.31 -18.15
CA LYS A 172 -1.13 -15.44 -17.30
C LYS A 172 -1.52 -14.92 -15.91
N PRO A 173 -2.67 -15.34 -15.37
CA PRO A 173 -3.07 -14.91 -14.04
C PRO A 173 -2.12 -15.44 -12.96
N VAL A 174 -1.99 -14.70 -11.88
CA VAL A 174 -1.33 -15.11 -10.63
C VAL A 174 -2.33 -14.94 -9.49
N TYR A 175 -2.50 -15.94 -8.65
CA TYR A 175 -3.41 -15.89 -7.53
C TYR A 175 -2.62 -15.86 -6.21
N ILE A 176 -2.85 -14.83 -5.41
CA ILE A 176 -2.18 -14.63 -4.12
C ILE A 176 -3.26 -14.50 -3.05
N SER A 177 -3.24 -15.40 -2.07
CA SER A 177 -4.11 -15.36 -0.91
C SER A 177 -3.31 -15.07 0.36
N GLY A 178 -3.82 -14.21 1.23
CA GLY A 178 -3.16 -13.82 2.47
C GLY A 178 -4.06 -14.03 3.70
N LEU A 179 -3.62 -14.87 4.63
CA LEU A 179 -4.24 -15.00 5.95
C LEU A 179 -3.54 -14.05 6.92
N MET A 180 -4.27 -13.04 7.36
CA MET A 180 -3.79 -11.99 8.25
C MET A 180 -4.14 -12.29 9.70
N LEU A 181 -3.43 -11.66 10.62
CA LEU A 181 -3.84 -11.57 12.01
C LEU A 181 -5.18 -10.80 12.14
N LYS A 182 -5.86 -10.98 13.28
CA LYS A 182 -6.93 -10.05 13.67
C LYS A 182 -6.33 -8.62 13.66
N PRO A 183 -7.09 -7.61 13.22
CA PRO A 183 -6.58 -6.25 13.08
C PRO A 183 -5.93 -5.74 14.37
N GLN A 184 -4.67 -5.33 14.28
CA GLN A 184 -3.89 -4.72 15.36
C GLN A 184 -3.03 -3.60 14.79
N ALA A 185 -3.32 -2.36 15.16
CA ALA A 185 -2.48 -1.16 15.06
C ALA A 185 -1.57 -1.06 13.80
N GLY A 186 -2.09 -1.26 12.59
CA GLY A 186 -1.35 -1.01 11.34
C GLY A 186 -0.45 -2.14 10.86
N MET A 187 -0.31 -3.24 11.59
CA MET A 187 0.56 -4.36 11.20
C MET A 187 0.09 -5.03 9.91
N ASN A 188 -1.22 -5.26 9.77
CA ASN A 188 -1.81 -5.86 8.58
C ASN A 188 -1.63 -4.95 7.36
N GLU A 189 -1.80 -3.64 7.55
CA GLU A 189 -1.63 -2.63 6.51
C GLU A 189 -0.21 -2.67 5.94
N VAL A 190 0.79 -2.60 6.80
CA VAL A 190 2.19 -2.48 6.40
C VAL A 190 2.76 -3.76 5.83
N ARG A 191 2.40 -4.93 6.40
CA ARG A 191 3.02 -6.20 6.03
C ARG A 191 2.24 -7.01 5.00
N MET A 192 0.92 -6.81 4.89
CA MET A 192 0.06 -7.59 4.01
C MET A 192 -0.72 -6.73 3.02
N ILE A 193 -1.53 -5.79 3.52
CA ILE A 193 -2.49 -5.08 2.66
C ILE A 193 -1.80 -4.18 1.64
N GLN A 194 -0.93 -3.27 2.09
CA GLN A 194 -0.24 -2.32 1.21
C GLN A 194 0.71 -3.03 0.22
N PRO A 195 1.59 -3.96 0.65
CA PRO A 195 2.46 -4.67 -0.27
C PRO A 195 1.70 -5.49 -1.32
N LEU A 196 0.64 -6.20 -0.91
CA LEU A 196 -0.10 -7.04 -1.84
C LEU A 196 -1.01 -6.23 -2.76
N LYS A 197 -1.59 -5.12 -2.30
CA LYS A 197 -2.27 -4.16 -3.19
C LYS A 197 -1.32 -3.57 -4.23
N SER A 198 -0.09 -3.26 -3.85
CA SER A 198 0.92 -2.78 -4.79
C SER A 198 1.31 -3.85 -5.81
N VAL A 199 1.40 -5.12 -5.41
CA VAL A 199 1.60 -6.25 -6.34
C VAL A 199 0.36 -6.48 -7.21
N ALA A 200 -0.85 -6.28 -6.69
CA ALA A 200 -2.09 -6.42 -7.44
C ALA A 200 -2.30 -5.33 -8.51
N SER A 201 -1.48 -4.26 -8.51
CA SER A 201 -1.49 -3.28 -9.59
C SER A 201 -0.94 -3.84 -10.91
N PHE A 202 -0.18 -4.95 -10.86
CA PHE A 202 0.28 -5.62 -12.07
C PHE A 202 -0.86 -6.38 -12.74
N PRO A 203 -0.98 -6.29 -14.07
CA PRO A 203 -2.02 -6.98 -14.82
C PRO A 203 -2.01 -8.49 -14.55
N GLY A 204 -3.20 -9.07 -14.39
CA GLY A 204 -3.37 -10.50 -14.16
C GLY A 204 -3.12 -10.96 -12.71
N VAL A 205 -2.67 -10.11 -11.81
CA VAL A 205 -2.51 -10.48 -10.40
C VAL A 205 -3.83 -10.31 -9.65
N ASN A 206 -4.28 -11.40 -9.02
CA ASN A 206 -5.49 -11.46 -8.21
C ASN A 206 -5.10 -11.69 -6.75
N ILE A 207 -5.61 -10.86 -5.84
CA ILE A 207 -5.38 -11.00 -4.41
C ILE A 207 -6.67 -11.28 -3.64
N GLU A 208 -6.55 -12.11 -2.61
CA GLU A 208 -7.60 -12.34 -1.61
C GLU A 208 -7.00 -12.27 -0.22
N LEU A 209 -7.48 -11.36 0.63
CA LEU A 209 -7.00 -11.15 1.99
C LEU A 209 -8.12 -11.42 2.99
N SER A 210 -7.81 -12.16 4.03
CA SER A 210 -8.76 -12.48 5.10
C SER A 210 -8.07 -12.56 6.46
N SER A 211 -8.78 -12.18 7.52
CA SER A 211 -8.35 -12.37 8.92
C SER A 211 -9.12 -13.48 9.63
N THR A 212 -10.06 -14.15 8.95
CA THR A 212 -10.93 -15.18 9.55
C THR A 212 -10.72 -16.56 8.96
N GLY A 213 -10.16 -16.65 7.77
CA GLY A 213 -9.88 -17.91 7.06
C GLY A 213 -9.81 -17.71 5.55
N LEU A 214 -9.23 -18.66 4.85
CA LEU A 214 -9.11 -18.70 3.40
C LEU A 214 -9.66 -20.03 2.89
N GLN A 215 -10.34 -19.98 1.74
CA GLN A 215 -10.77 -21.18 1.03
C GLN A 215 -9.73 -21.57 -0.02
N LEU A 216 -9.46 -22.88 -0.11
CA LEU A 216 -8.63 -23.41 -1.20
C LEU A 216 -9.44 -23.40 -2.51
N ARG A 217 -8.95 -22.66 -3.49
CA ARG A 217 -9.56 -22.59 -4.81
C ARG A 217 -9.02 -23.68 -5.73
N SER A 218 -9.90 -24.33 -6.43
CA SER A 218 -9.53 -25.19 -7.57
C SER A 218 -9.24 -24.29 -8.77
N LEU A 219 -7.97 -24.13 -9.10
CA LEU A 219 -7.48 -23.34 -10.23
C LEU A 219 -6.71 -24.27 -11.18
N ASP A 220 -6.60 -23.85 -12.45
CA ASP A 220 -5.74 -24.52 -13.42
C ASP A 220 -4.32 -24.70 -12.84
N PRO A 221 -3.70 -25.88 -12.98
CA PRO A 221 -2.34 -26.14 -12.46
C PRO A 221 -1.27 -25.19 -13.01
N SER A 222 -1.48 -24.56 -14.17
CA SER A 222 -0.56 -23.57 -14.73
C SER A 222 -0.63 -22.20 -14.07
N VAL A 223 -1.67 -21.94 -13.26
CA VAL A 223 -1.87 -20.68 -12.54
C VAL A 223 -1.05 -20.67 -11.25
N PRO A 224 -0.06 -19.78 -11.08
CA PRO A 224 0.64 -19.62 -9.83
C PRO A 224 -0.31 -19.34 -8.66
N LYS A 225 -0.22 -20.19 -7.62
CA LYS A 225 -1.04 -20.12 -6.40
C LYS A 225 -0.15 -19.92 -5.20
N ILE A 226 -0.18 -18.73 -4.65
CA ILE A 226 0.62 -18.33 -3.49
C ILE A 226 -0.31 -18.13 -2.30
N MET A 227 0.04 -18.70 -1.16
CA MET A 227 -0.64 -18.48 0.11
C MET A 227 0.34 -17.91 1.12
N ILE A 228 0.02 -16.77 1.69
CA ILE A 228 0.88 -16.08 2.66
C ILE A 228 0.18 -16.08 4.02
N TRP A 229 0.85 -16.61 5.03
CA TRP A 229 0.36 -16.63 6.40
C TRP A 229 1.16 -15.67 7.28
N GLN A 230 0.48 -14.63 7.74
CA GLN A 230 1.07 -13.61 8.61
C GLN A 230 1.09 -14.09 10.06
N ARG A 231 2.31 -14.23 10.64
CA ARG A 231 2.55 -14.58 12.05
C ARG A 231 1.73 -15.78 12.56
N GLN A 232 1.46 -16.77 11.70
CA GLN A 232 0.73 -17.96 12.15
C GLN A 232 1.64 -18.85 12.99
N THR A 233 1.20 -19.17 14.20
CA THR A 233 1.85 -20.18 15.03
C THR A 233 1.35 -21.55 14.61
N LEU A 234 2.23 -22.36 14.01
CA LEU A 234 1.93 -23.72 13.61
C LEU A 234 2.32 -24.69 14.71
N THR A 235 1.43 -25.64 14.98
CA THR A 235 1.67 -26.69 15.97
C THR A 235 1.59 -28.06 15.33
N TYR A 236 2.34 -29.01 15.86
CA TYR A 236 2.28 -30.40 15.41
C TYR A 236 0.91 -31.02 15.64
N GLU A 237 0.21 -30.60 16.68
CA GLU A 237 -1.10 -31.13 17.05
C GLU A 237 -2.22 -30.73 16.07
N SER A 238 -2.27 -29.44 15.66
CA SER A 238 -3.42 -28.90 14.96
C SER A 238 -3.18 -28.53 13.50
N SER A 239 -1.91 -28.30 13.10
CA SER A 239 -1.66 -27.65 11.79
C SER A 239 -1.36 -28.63 10.66
N LEU A 240 -0.87 -29.83 10.93
CA LEU A 240 -0.37 -30.77 9.92
C LEU A 240 -1.44 -31.14 8.87
N THR A 241 -2.66 -31.40 9.30
CA THR A 241 -3.77 -31.77 8.40
C THR A 241 -4.08 -30.65 7.40
N GLN A 242 -4.09 -29.41 7.85
CA GLN A 242 -4.34 -28.26 6.98
C GLN A 242 -3.16 -28.03 6.02
N LEU A 243 -1.93 -28.15 6.50
CA LEU A 243 -0.72 -28.02 5.69
C LEU A 243 -0.70 -29.06 4.56
N LYS A 244 -0.99 -30.34 4.84
CA LYS A 244 -1.11 -31.40 3.83
C LYS A 244 -2.14 -31.03 2.74
N LYS A 245 -3.32 -30.50 3.13
CA LYS A 245 -4.35 -30.07 2.17
C LYS A 245 -3.84 -28.94 1.27
N ILE A 246 -3.14 -27.94 1.81
CA ILE A 246 -2.61 -26.78 1.06
C ILE A 246 -1.54 -27.26 0.07
N ILE A 247 -0.61 -28.11 0.52
CA ILE A 247 0.46 -28.66 -0.33
C ILE A 247 -0.15 -29.52 -1.45
N LYS A 248 -1.10 -30.41 -1.12
CA LYS A 248 -1.80 -31.25 -2.11
C LYS A 248 -2.60 -30.43 -3.13
N ALA A 249 -3.14 -29.28 -2.74
CA ALA A 249 -3.81 -28.35 -3.65
C ALA A 249 -2.84 -27.55 -4.54
N GLY A 250 -1.52 -27.73 -4.40
CA GLY A 250 -0.48 -27.14 -5.24
C GLY A 250 -0.19 -25.69 -4.95
N TYR A 251 -0.44 -25.21 -3.73
CA TYR A 251 -0.07 -23.85 -3.30
C TYR A 251 1.39 -23.79 -2.87
N ILE A 252 2.05 -22.68 -3.18
CA ILE A 252 3.24 -22.25 -2.45
C ILE A 252 2.78 -21.58 -1.16
N LEU A 253 3.17 -22.10 -0.02
CA LEU A 253 2.90 -21.53 1.29
C LEU A 253 4.10 -20.73 1.78
N ILE A 254 3.87 -19.47 2.14
CA ILE A 254 4.88 -18.53 2.64
C ILE A 254 4.50 -18.11 4.06
N SER A 255 5.45 -18.19 5.00
CA SER A 255 5.31 -17.56 6.32
C SER A 255 5.78 -16.10 6.23
N GLU A 256 4.93 -15.16 6.60
CA GLU A 256 5.28 -13.76 6.78
C GLU A 256 5.50 -13.48 8.26
N PHE A 257 6.72 -13.00 8.60
CA PHE A 257 7.08 -12.79 10.00
C PHE A 257 7.99 -11.56 10.15
N ASP A 258 7.67 -10.68 11.10
CA ASP A 258 8.33 -9.38 11.29
C ASP A 258 8.75 -9.12 12.75
N ASP A 259 8.89 -10.19 13.55
CA ASP A 259 9.34 -10.12 14.94
C ASP A 259 10.37 -11.19 15.28
N ASP A 260 11.03 -11.12 16.44
CA ASP A 260 11.94 -12.16 16.90
C ASP A 260 11.15 -13.45 17.24
N PRO A 261 11.38 -14.57 16.54
CA PRO A 261 10.67 -15.82 16.81
C PRO A 261 10.97 -16.39 18.20
N ASP A 262 12.14 -16.10 18.77
CA ASP A 262 12.55 -16.55 20.10
C ASP A 262 11.75 -15.88 21.23
N HIS A 263 10.97 -14.85 20.89
CA HIS A 263 10.05 -14.20 21.83
C HIS A 263 8.72 -14.96 22.01
N PHE A 264 8.44 -15.94 21.17
CA PHE A 264 7.17 -16.66 21.18
C PHE A 264 7.35 -18.11 21.65
N GLN A 265 7.03 -18.39 22.92
CA GLN A 265 7.23 -19.71 23.51
C GLN A 265 6.56 -20.84 22.70
N SER A 266 5.35 -20.59 22.18
CA SER A 266 4.62 -21.56 21.35
C SER A 266 5.35 -21.91 20.03
N ILE A 267 6.13 -20.99 19.46
CA ILE A 267 6.97 -21.27 18.29
C ILE A 267 8.15 -22.18 18.69
N ILE A 268 8.79 -21.88 19.84
CA ILE A 268 9.90 -22.66 20.37
C ILE A 268 9.46 -24.08 20.69
N ASP A 269 8.35 -24.24 21.42
CA ASP A 269 7.79 -25.54 21.83
C ASP A 269 7.43 -26.43 20.64
N ASN A 270 7.02 -25.81 19.52
CA ASN A 270 6.75 -26.49 18.27
C ASN A 270 7.96 -26.53 17.33
N LYS A 271 9.19 -26.40 17.84
CA LYS A 271 10.44 -26.54 17.11
C LYS A 271 10.48 -25.71 15.82
N TYR A 272 9.94 -24.47 15.90
CA TYR A 272 9.87 -23.51 14.79
C TYR A 272 9.12 -24.05 13.57
N LEU A 273 8.10 -24.86 13.77
CA LEU A 273 7.26 -25.44 12.70
C LEU A 273 6.72 -24.36 11.74
N SER A 274 6.40 -23.18 12.27
CA SER A 274 5.91 -22.01 11.49
C SER A 274 6.84 -21.60 10.35
N PHE A 275 8.12 -21.96 10.42
CA PHE A 275 9.13 -21.65 9.38
C PHE A 275 9.61 -22.91 8.66
N ARG A 276 9.63 -24.06 9.33
CA ARG A 276 10.05 -25.33 8.75
C ARG A 276 9.02 -25.95 7.83
N ALA A 277 7.73 -25.78 8.15
CA ALA A 277 6.62 -26.42 7.45
C ALA A 277 6.01 -25.56 6.32
N VAL A 278 6.75 -24.60 5.81
CA VAL A 278 6.37 -23.72 4.69
C VAL A 278 7.41 -23.79 3.57
N HIS A 279 7.05 -23.43 2.35
CA HIS A 279 7.96 -23.44 1.21
C HIS A 279 9.03 -22.34 1.34
N ALA A 280 8.62 -21.16 1.81
CA ALA A 280 9.49 -20.00 1.95
C ALA A 280 9.07 -19.11 3.14
N VAL A 281 9.97 -18.22 3.56
CA VAL A 281 9.71 -17.22 4.61
C VAL A 281 10.01 -15.82 4.07
N GLN A 282 9.13 -14.88 4.30
CA GLN A 282 9.39 -13.45 4.04
C GLN A 282 9.44 -12.67 5.35
N VAL A 283 10.42 -11.78 5.45
CA VAL A 283 10.72 -11.03 6.67
C VAL A 283 10.94 -9.55 6.37
N SER A 284 10.98 -8.72 7.43
CA SER A 284 11.14 -7.26 7.29
C SER A 284 12.59 -6.78 7.38
N THR A 285 13.51 -7.57 7.92
CA THR A 285 14.91 -7.16 8.19
C THR A 285 15.92 -8.25 7.87
N ASP A 286 17.17 -7.85 7.62
CA ASP A 286 18.28 -8.76 7.37
C ASP A 286 18.63 -9.58 8.62
N SER A 287 18.47 -8.99 9.82
CA SER A 287 18.65 -9.69 11.11
C SER A 287 17.65 -10.85 11.25
N LEU A 288 16.37 -10.63 10.93
CA LEU A 288 15.37 -11.68 10.90
C LEU A 288 15.68 -12.74 9.86
N SER A 289 16.12 -12.35 8.66
CA SER A 289 16.50 -13.27 7.60
C SER A 289 17.61 -14.22 8.07
N SER A 290 18.64 -13.67 8.71
CA SER A 290 19.74 -14.45 9.28
C SER A 290 19.28 -15.45 10.35
N SER A 291 18.34 -15.03 11.19
CA SER A 291 17.74 -15.90 12.20
C SER A 291 16.88 -17.02 11.58
N MET A 292 16.05 -16.69 10.57
CA MET A 292 15.12 -17.64 9.95
C MET A 292 15.79 -18.66 9.04
N LYS A 293 16.93 -18.34 8.43
CA LYS A 293 17.70 -19.26 7.56
C LYS A 293 18.12 -20.55 8.26
N LYS A 294 18.16 -20.57 9.59
CA LYS A 294 18.41 -21.80 10.39
C LYS A 294 17.28 -22.82 10.23
N TYR A 295 16.07 -22.37 9.95
CA TYR A 295 14.86 -23.19 9.89
C TYR A 295 14.38 -23.42 8.48
N ASN A 296 14.61 -22.45 7.59
CA ASN A 296 14.22 -22.52 6.18
C ASN A 296 15.27 -21.79 5.33
N PRO A 297 15.91 -22.44 4.34
CA PRO A 297 16.90 -21.78 3.50
C PRO A 297 16.30 -20.73 2.55
N GLU A 298 15.00 -20.87 2.20
CA GLU A 298 14.31 -19.97 1.29
C GLU A 298 13.70 -18.78 2.07
N VAL A 299 14.55 -17.77 2.36
CA VAL A 299 14.16 -16.56 3.10
C VAL A 299 14.39 -15.31 2.28
N LYS A 300 13.38 -14.46 2.15
CA LYS A 300 13.46 -13.18 1.43
C LYS A 300 13.15 -12.00 2.34
N VAL A 301 13.97 -10.97 2.27
CA VAL A 301 13.74 -9.70 2.98
C VAL A 301 12.92 -8.78 2.08
N PHE A 302 11.81 -8.28 2.61
CA PHE A 302 11.05 -7.16 2.05
C PHE A 302 10.92 -6.10 3.13
N LYS A 303 11.76 -5.07 3.05
CA LYS A 303 11.79 -3.97 4.02
C LYS A 303 10.44 -3.25 4.06
N ASN A 304 10.09 -2.67 5.20
CA ASN A 304 8.89 -1.86 5.33
C ASN A 304 8.98 -0.61 4.45
N CYS A 305 7.91 -0.30 3.74
CA CYS A 305 7.79 0.82 2.81
C CYS A 305 6.44 1.50 2.98
N LEU A 306 6.33 2.73 2.51
CA LEU A 306 5.05 3.41 2.39
C LEU A 306 4.31 2.97 1.12
N ASP A 307 3.00 2.88 1.19
CA ASP A 307 2.12 2.62 0.03
C ASP A 307 2.14 3.79 -0.98
N PHE A 308 2.18 5.01 -0.48
CA PHE A 308 2.32 6.24 -1.26
C PHE A 308 3.06 7.30 -0.44
N LEU A 309 3.61 8.29 -1.11
CA LEU A 309 4.17 9.46 -0.46
C LEU A 309 3.03 10.46 -0.16
N PRO A 310 2.69 10.73 1.11
CA PRO A 310 1.60 11.64 1.46
C PRO A 310 1.81 13.03 0.87
N ALA A 311 0.76 13.83 0.71
CA ALA A 311 0.91 15.23 0.33
C ALA A 311 1.76 15.98 1.35
N SER A 312 2.63 16.88 0.87
CA SER A 312 3.46 17.70 1.74
C SER A 312 2.60 18.61 2.62
N LYS A 313 2.96 18.70 3.89
CA LYS A 313 2.32 19.59 4.88
C LYS A 313 3.34 20.59 5.45
N LEU A 314 4.13 21.20 4.60
CA LEU A 314 5.13 22.19 5.02
C LEU A 314 4.52 23.42 5.72
N ASP A 315 3.23 23.66 5.51
CA ASP A 315 2.48 24.73 6.21
C ASP A 315 2.40 24.50 7.73
N LYS A 316 2.55 23.27 8.23
CA LYS A 316 2.64 22.99 9.67
C LYS A 316 3.86 23.66 10.34
N TRP A 317 4.93 23.88 9.55
CA TRP A 317 6.15 24.52 9.99
C TRP A 317 6.08 26.06 9.92
N ILE A 318 4.99 26.61 9.35
CA ILE A 318 4.78 28.05 9.28
C ILE A 318 4.24 28.51 10.64
N VAL A 319 4.99 29.39 11.27
CA VAL A 319 4.61 30.01 12.55
C VAL A 319 3.38 30.90 12.34
N LYS A 320 2.23 30.46 12.85
CA LYS A 320 0.97 31.23 12.85
C LYS A 320 0.67 31.88 14.21
N SER A 321 1.52 31.66 15.21
CA SER A 321 1.33 32.09 16.59
C SER A 321 2.53 32.93 17.08
N SER A 322 2.29 33.84 18.03
CA SER A 322 3.33 34.62 18.71
C SER A 322 4.25 33.76 19.58
N ASN A 323 3.89 32.51 19.87
CA ASN A 323 4.72 31.52 20.58
C ASN A 323 4.49 30.11 20.03
N PRO A 324 5.16 29.73 18.93
CA PRO A 324 4.98 28.44 18.29
C PRO A 324 5.70 27.35 19.09
N ARG A 325 4.97 26.32 19.49
CA ARG A 325 5.56 25.12 20.10
C ARG A 325 5.89 24.06 19.07
N LEU A 326 7.04 23.44 19.26
CA LEU A 326 7.43 22.26 18.49
C LEU A 326 6.62 21.05 19.01
N ARG A 327 5.76 20.47 18.17
CA ARG A 327 4.98 19.31 18.56
C ARG A 327 5.81 18.05 18.42
N VAL A 328 6.07 17.40 19.58
CA VAL A 328 6.85 16.18 19.71
C VAL A 328 5.93 14.97 19.81
N PHE A 329 6.03 14.05 18.86
CA PHE A 329 5.26 12.83 18.80
C PHE A 329 5.99 11.66 19.47
N PHE A 330 5.27 10.92 20.30
CA PHE A 330 5.72 9.64 20.80
C PHE A 330 4.59 8.62 20.67
N GLY A 331 4.78 7.61 19.83
CA GLY A 331 3.79 6.54 19.60
C GLY A 331 4.43 5.17 19.81
N ALA A 332 4.07 4.48 20.88
CA ALA A 332 4.63 3.18 21.22
C ALA A 332 3.69 2.33 22.07
N LEU A 333 3.86 1.02 22.04
CA LEU A 333 3.20 0.03 22.89
C LEU A 333 4.27 -0.81 23.57
N ASN A 334 4.16 -1.00 24.90
CA ASN A 334 5.06 -1.82 25.70
C ASN A 334 6.54 -1.49 25.47
N ARG A 335 6.88 -0.18 25.58
CA ARG A 335 8.22 0.35 25.30
C ARG A 335 8.84 1.10 26.49
N GLU A 336 8.34 0.89 27.70
CA GLU A 336 8.75 1.58 28.90
C GLU A 336 10.27 1.51 29.09
N ALA A 337 10.81 0.31 28.98
CA ALA A 337 12.25 0.11 29.11
C ALA A 337 13.09 0.82 28.03
N ASP A 338 12.51 1.15 26.89
CA ASP A 338 13.25 1.82 25.81
C ASP A 338 13.38 3.33 26.03
N TRP A 339 12.38 3.99 26.63
CA TRP A 339 12.38 5.44 26.85
C TRP A 339 12.83 5.88 28.26
N GLU A 340 12.86 4.98 29.25
CA GLU A 340 13.21 5.29 30.63
C GLU A 340 14.55 6.04 30.77
N ALA A 341 15.55 5.66 29.97
CA ALA A 341 16.85 6.31 29.98
C ALA A 341 16.87 7.75 29.39
N TRP A 342 15.88 8.07 28.56
CA TRP A 342 15.78 9.40 27.95
C TRP A 342 14.95 10.38 28.79
N LEU A 343 14.00 9.87 29.55
CA LEU A 343 12.98 10.65 30.24
C LEU A 343 13.54 11.68 31.25
N PRO A 344 14.52 11.37 32.12
CA PRO A 344 15.04 12.35 33.06
C PRO A 344 15.55 13.63 32.38
N CYS A 345 16.38 13.48 31.32
CA CYS A 345 16.93 14.61 30.59
C CYS A 345 15.86 15.38 29.80
N ILE A 346 14.82 14.69 29.31
CA ILE A 346 13.67 15.34 28.67
C ILE A 346 12.91 16.18 29.72
N ASN A 347 12.68 15.63 30.91
CA ASN A 347 11.99 16.37 31.98
C ASN A 347 12.81 17.57 32.49
N ASP A 348 14.13 17.43 32.61
CA ASP A 348 15.01 18.57 32.98
C ASP A 348 14.89 19.68 31.92
N LEU A 349 14.92 19.33 30.62
CA LEU A 349 14.71 20.30 29.54
C LEU A 349 13.33 20.96 29.63
N LEU A 350 12.28 20.22 29.96
CA LEU A 350 10.92 20.75 30.05
C LEU A 350 10.73 21.68 31.23
N LEU A 351 11.46 21.49 32.33
CA LEU A 351 11.45 22.43 33.49
C LEU A 351 12.01 23.82 33.12
N GLU A 352 12.97 23.86 32.19
CA GLU A 352 13.62 25.10 31.76
C GLU A 352 12.95 25.74 30.54
N HIS A 353 12.38 24.92 29.64
CA HIS A 353 11.93 25.32 28.30
C HIS A 353 10.56 24.75 27.93
N GLU A 354 9.60 24.65 28.86
CA GLU A 354 8.27 24.09 28.63
C GLU A 354 7.51 24.81 27.50
N ASP A 355 7.75 26.09 27.34
CA ASP A 355 7.10 26.93 26.32
C ASP A 355 7.48 26.59 24.88
N LEU A 356 8.61 25.89 24.67
CA LEU A 356 9.06 25.47 23.34
C LEU A 356 8.35 24.20 22.81
N PHE A 357 7.71 23.42 23.70
CA PHE A 357 7.25 22.07 23.33
C PHE A 357 5.78 21.80 23.64
N GLU A 358 5.17 20.96 22.80
CA GLU A 358 3.89 20.29 23.03
C GLU A 358 4.05 18.81 22.69
N PHE A 359 3.62 17.91 23.57
CA PHE A 359 3.76 16.46 23.35
C PHE A 359 2.44 15.82 22.90
N GLU A 360 2.49 15.05 21.83
CA GLU A 360 1.43 14.13 21.38
C GLU A 360 1.86 12.69 21.68
N VAL A 361 1.26 12.07 22.68
CA VAL A 361 1.59 10.72 23.14
C VAL A 361 0.49 9.76 22.71
N VAL A 362 0.84 8.75 21.93
CA VAL A 362 -0.09 7.75 21.43
C VAL A 362 0.25 6.38 22.01
N HIS A 363 -0.74 5.74 22.62
CA HIS A 363 -0.73 4.41 23.24
C HIS A 363 0.00 4.34 24.60
N ASP A 364 1.15 4.95 24.80
CA ASP A 364 1.97 4.80 26.02
C ASP A 364 1.52 5.75 27.14
N LYS A 365 0.61 5.23 27.97
CA LYS A 365 0.06 5.97 29.10
C LYS A 365 1.11 6.27 30.19
N LYS A 366 2.11 5.36 30.37
CA LYS A 366 3.16 5.56 31.37
C LYS A 366 4.07 6.72 30.97
N PHE A 367 4.54 6.75 29.71
CA PHE A 367 5.32 7.87 29.21
C PHE A 367 4.57 9.18 29.37
N PHE A 368 3.29 9.23 28.99
CA PHE A 368 2.44 10.41 29.15
C PHE A 368 2.41 10.92 30.59
N HIS A 369 2.18 10.04 31.56
CA HIS A 369 2.14 10.46 32.97
C HIS A 369 3.50 10.86 33.53
N SER A 370 4.58 10.32 33.00
CA SER A 370 5.94 10.59 33.48
C SER A 370 6.56 11.86 32.90
N LEU A 371 5.95 12.45 31.87
CA LEU A 371 6.38 13.77 31.35
C LEU A 371 6.02 14.91 32.31
N MET A 372 7.01 15.74 32.66
CA MET A 372 6.86 16.90 33.56
C MET A 372 6.48 18.17 32.79
N THR A 373 5.34 18.14 32.12
CA THR A 373 4.75 19.30 31.43
C THR A 373 3.23 19.20 31.43
N ASN A 374 2.54 20.34 31.35
CA ASN A 374 1.11 20.44 31.10
C ASN A 374 0.79 20.49 29.58
N ASN A 375 1.78 20.80 28.75
CA ASN A 375 1.66 20.88 27.29
C ASN A 375 1.73 19.50 26.64
N LYS A 376 0.80 18.60 26.99
CA LYS A 376 0.78 17.24 26.48
C LYS A 376 -0.64 16.74 26.23
N ARG A 377 -0.79 15.92 25.20
CA ARG A 377 -2.05 15.23 24.85
C ARG A 377 -1.82 13.72 24.84
N PHE A 378 -2.85 12.97 25.20
CA PHE A 378 -2.84 11.52 25.18
C PHE A 378 -3.94 10.97 24.27
N THR A 379 -3.53 10.12 23.34
CA THR A 379 -4.44 9.33 22.51
C THR A 379 -4.28 7.86 22.87
N PRO A 380 -5.35 7.17 23.32
CA PRO A 380 -5.31 5.73 23.58
C PRO A 380 -5.09 4.94 22.28
N ILE A 381 -5.12 3.60 22.36
CA ILE A 381 -5.02 2.74 21.17
C ILE A 381 -6.06 3.18 20.14
N CYS A 382 -5.62 3.49 18.94
CA CYS A 382 -6.41 3.97 17.83
C CYS A 382 -6.11 3.18 16.55
N ASP A 383 -6.95 3.34 15.54
CA ASP A 383 -6.69 2.77 14.22
C ASP A 383 -5.48 3.41 13.54
N TYR A 384 -4.98 2.75 12.50
CA TYR A 384 -3.78 3.17 11.81
C TYR A 384 -3.93 4.51 11.06
N ALA A 385 -5.13 4.84 10.59
CA ALA A 385 -5.40 6.11 9.92
C ALA A 385 -5.29 7.28 10.90
N LYS A 386 -5.87 7.13 12.10
CA LYS A 386 -5.78 8.11 13.19
C LYS A 386 -4.34 8.27 13.68
N TYR A 387 -3.62 7.16 13.86
CA TYR A 387 -2.20 7.18 14.21
C TYR A 387 -1.38 8.01 13.20
N ARG A 388 -1.52 7.73 11.90
CA ARG A 388 -0.83 8.47 10.84
C ARG A 388 -1.23 9.95 10.79
N GLN A 389 -2.48 10.28 11.08
CA GLN A 389 -2.93 11.66 11.17
C GLN A 389 -2.20 12.42 12.30
N LEU A 390 -2.17 11.85 13.51
CA LEU A 390 -1.50 12.47 14.66
C LEU A 390 0.01 12.64 14.42
N LEU A 391 0.66 11.62 13.85
CA LEU A 391 2.04 11.71 13.41
C LEU A 391 2.22 12.83 12.39
N SER A 392 1.42 12.87 11.35
CA SER A 392 1.47 13.87 10.26
C SER A 392 1.32 15.32 10.76
N ASP A 393 0.58 15.53 11.84
CA ASP A 393 0.35 16.85 12.43
C ASP A 393 1.48 17.27 13.39
N SER A 394 2.46 16.40 13.64
CA SER A 394 3.60 16.64 14.53
C SER A 394 4.84 17.12 13.76
N HIS A 395 5.81 17.69 14.46
CA HIS A 395 7.06 18.22 13.90
C HIS A 395 8.23 17.25 14.09
N VAL A 396 8.34 16.67 15.28
CA VAL A 396 9.42 15.76 15.68
C VAL A 396 8.84 14.46 16.19
N ALA A 397 9.50 13.34 15.92
CA ALA A 397 9.16 12.03 16.47
C ALA A 397 10.32 11.45 17.28
N LEU A 398 10.04 10.99 18.49
CA LEU A 398 11.00 10.28 19.35
C LEU A 398 10.92 8.78 19.12
N MET A 399 12.08 8.16 18.91
CA MET A 399 12.21 6.74 18.57
C MET A 399 13.25 6.03 19.45
N PRO A 400 13.03 6.00 20.77
CA PRO A 400 13.92 5.26 21.67
C PRO A 400 13.82 3.76 21.40
N LEU A 401 14.96 3.08 21.39
CA LEU A 401 15.06 1.65 21.21
C LEU A 401 16.39 1.16 21.81
N ARG A 402 16.34 0.43 22.93
CA ARG A 402 17.56 -0.10 23.59
C ARG A 402 18.28 -1.10 22.71
N ASP A 403 19.60 -1.17 22.87
CA ASP A 403 20.45 -2.17 22.22
C ASP A 403 20.27 -3.55 22.89
N THR A 404 19.25 -4.29 22.42
CA THR A 404 18.98 -5.67 22.84
C THR A 404 18.87 -6.58 21.61
N LYS A 405 19.10 -7.90 21.78
CA LYS A 405 18.90 -8.88 20.70
C LYS A 405 17.50 -8.73 20.07
N PHE A 406 16.48 -8.64 20.90
CA PHE A 406 15.09 -8.47 20.47
C PHE A 406 14.87 -7.19 19.64
N ASN A 407 15.40 -6.06 20.11
CA ASN A 407 15.23 -4.79 19.41
C ASN A 407 16.03 -4.72 18.09
N LYS A 408 17.17 -5.41 17.98
CA LYS A 408 17.94 -5.54 16.72
C LYS A 408 17.19 -6.30 15.62
N MET A 409 16.14 -7.06 15.95
CA MET A 409 15.27 -7.72 14.98
C MET A 409 14.17 -6.79 14.44
N LYS A 410 13.90 -5.65 15.11
CA LYS A 410 12.88 -4.68 14.70
C LYS A 410 13.29 -3.96 13.41
N SER A 411 12.28 -3.45 12.71
CA SER A 411 12.47 -2.62 11.52
C SER A 411 12.51 -1.13 11.86
N ASP A 412 12.98 -0.36 10.91
CA ASP A 412 13.02 1.10 10.91
C ASP A 412 11.65 1.76 10.53
N LEU A 413 10.54 1.03 10.63
CA LEU A 413 9.22 1.48 10.17
C LEU A 413 8.83 2.86 10.70
N LYS A 414 9.09 3.14 11.98
CA LYS A 414 8.75 4.45 12.58
C LYS A 414 9.46 5.61 11.88
N PHE A 415 10.73 5.40 11.50
CA PHE A 415 11.47 6.39 10.70
C PHE A 415 10.86 6.55 9.31
N VAL A 416 10.51 5.43 8.65
CA VAL A 416 9.88 5.45 7.33
C VAL A 416 8.56 6.21 7.36
N GLU A 417 7.72 5.96 8.35
CA GLU A 417 6.44 6.66 8.52
C GLU A 417 6.64 8.15 8.81
N ALA A 418 7.45 8.50 9.83
CA ALA A 418 7.71 9.88 10.19
C ALA A 418 8.27 10.69 9.02
N SER A 419 9.27 10.13 8.34
CA SER A 419 9.92 10.78 7.19
C SER A 419 8.94 11.02 6.03
N GLY A 420 8.06 10.06 5.73
CA GLY A 420 7.04 10.22 4.70
C GLY A 420 6.08 11.38 4.97
N TYR A 421 5.80 11.65 6.24
CA TYR A 421 4.93 12.75 6.69
C TYR A 421 5.69 14.04 7.02
N GLU A 422 6.97 14.16 6.64
CA GLU A 422 7.80 15.35 6.94
C GLU A 422 7.89 15.63 8.45
N VAL A 423 8.09 14.58 9.24
CA VAL A 423 8.32 14.65 10.69
C VAL A 423 9.80 14.32 10.93
N ALA A 424 10.52 15.23 11.57
CA ALA A 424 11.93 15.03 11.89
C ALA A 424 12.08 13.94 12.96
N SER A 425 13.10 13.12 12.86
CA SER A 425 13.29 11.96 13.73
C SER A 425 14.47 12.15 14.67
N ILE A 426 14.26 11.90 15.97
CA ILE A 426 15.32 11.68 16.97
C ILE A 426 15.24 10.22 17.37
N ALA A 427 16.25 9.43 17.03
CA ALA A 427 16.23 7.99 17.20
C ALA A 427 17.47 7.46 17.91
N SER A 428 17.33 6.34 18.61
CA SER A 428 18.48 5.59 19.12
C SER A 428 19.24 4.90 17.97
N PRO A 429 20.52 4.51 18.14
CA PRO A 429 21.29 3.92 17.05
C PRO A 429 20.83 2.52 16.66
N THR A 430 20.13 1.77 17.50
CA THR A 430 19.94 0.31 17.46
C THR A 430 19.55 -0.26 16.09
N VAL A 431 18.56 0.35 15.38
CA VAL A 431 18.19 -0.03 14.00
C VAL A 431 18.15 1.17 13.06
N TYR A 432 18.22 2.37 13.62
CA TYR A 432 18.03 3.59 12.85
C TYR A 432 19.35 4.15 12.30
N ALA A 433 20.51 3.78 12.87
CA ALA A 433 21.80 4.22 12.38
C ALA A 433 22.14 3.74 10.96
N GLU A 434 21.42 2.71 10.46
CA GLU A 434 21.58 2.25 9.08
C GLU A 434 20.92 3.16 8.05
N VAL A 435 19.97 4.02 8.48
CA VAL A 435 19.11 4.82 7.59
C VAL A 435 19.11 6.32 7.91
N ILE A 436 19.49 6.69 9.13
CA ILE A 436 19.61 8.08 9.56
C ILE A 436 21.07 8.53 9.43
N GLU A 437 21.27 9.57 8.63
CA GLU A 437 22.49 10.35 8.57
C GLU A 437 22.30 11.59 9.45
N PRO A 438 22.99 11.67 10.63
CA PRO A 438 22.80 12.73 11.59
C PRO A 438 23.04 14.13 11.01
N GLY A 439 22.15 15.06 11.31
CA GLY A 439 22.18 16.42 10.77
C GLY A 439 21.63 16.58 9.36
N PHE A 440 21.43 15.46 8.63
CA PHE A 440 20.92 15.50 7.26
C PHE A 440 19.45 15.09 7.16
N ASN A 441 19.09 13.85 7.53
CA ASN A 441 17.73 13.32 7.42
C ASN A 441 17.11 12.93 8.77
N GLY A 442 17.75 13.29 9.87
CA GLY A 442 17.34 13.02 11.25
C GLY A 442 18.50 13.16 12.21
N GLU A 443 18.30 12.76 13.45
CA GLU A 443 19.34 12.74 14.47
C GLU A 443 19.41 11.39 15.19
N ILE A 444 20.63 11.00 15.56
CA ILE A 444 20.90 9.84 16.39
C ILE A 444 21.27 10.29 17.79
N ALA A 445 20.53 9.79 18.78
CA ALA A 445 20.75 10.04 20.18
C ALA A 445 21.14 8.75 20.91
N VAL A 446 22.34 8.71 21.44
CA VAL A 446 22.89 7.54 22.16
C VAL A 446 22.41 7.48 23.60
N ASP A 447 22.00 8.62 24.16
CA ASP A 447 21.52 8.76 25.53
C ASP A 447 20.50 9.91 25.68
N GLY A 448 19.96 10.09 26.90
CA GLY A 448 18.99 11.13 27.21
C GLY A 448 19.56 12.55 27.10
N LYS A 449 20.84 12.75 27.40
CA LYS A 449 21.49 14.06 27.30
C LYS A 449 21.50 14.52 25.83
N ARG A 450 21.88 13.64 24.92
CA ARG A 450 21.88 13.95 23.48
C ARG A 450 20.48 14.24 22.94
N VAL A 451 19.45 13.53 23.44
CA VAL A 451 18.05 13.83 23.09
C VAL A 451 17.66 15.25 23.51
N ALA A 452 17.97 15.62 24.74
CA ALA A 452 17.66 16.96 25.28
C ALA A 452 18.40 18.06 24.51
N GLU A 453 19.68 17.86 24.18
CA GLU A 453 20.46 18.80 23.37
C GLU A 453 19.83 19.03 21.98
N ILE A 454 19.44 17.94 21.29
CA ILE A 454 18.81 18.03 19.98
C ILE A 454 17.44 18.69 20.06
N LEU A 455 16.60 18.31 21.04
CA LEU A 455 15.29 18.93 21.26
C LEU A 455 15.44 20.43 21.52
N LYS A 456 16.35 20.84 22.41
CA LYS A 456 16.61 22.25 22.69
C LYS A 456 17.00 22.99 21.41
N LEU A 457 17.99 22.49 20.67
CA LEU A 457 18.45 23.08 19.41
C LEU A 457 17.30 23.26 18.42
N TRP A 458 16.46 22.22 18.25
CA TRP A 458 15.34 22.26 17.33
C TRP A 458 14.17 23.11 17.83
N GLY A 459 13.98 23.22 19.15
CA GLY A 459 13.03 24.15 19.77
C GLY A 459 13.39 25.61 19.54
N GLU A 460 14.69 25.94 19.67
CA GLU A 460 15.22 27.27 19.41
C GLU A 460 15.34 27.60 17.91
N CYS A 461 15.64 26.60 17.06
CA CYS A 461 15.85 26.72 15.62
C CYS A 461 15.02 25.67 14.84
N PRO A 462 13.69 25.81 14.73
CA PRO A 462 12.82 24.82 14.07
C PRO A 462 13.14 24.53 12.59
N ASP A 463 13.79 25.47 11.90
CA ASP A 463 14.21 25.28 10.51
C ASP A 463 15.23 24.16 10.32
N LEU A 464 16.02 23.83 11.33
CA LEU A 464 16.93 22.67 11.30
C LEU A 464 16.15 21.35 11.26
N ALA A 465 15.15 21.21 12.14
CA ALA A 465 14.27 20.05 12.15
C ALA A 465 13.48 19.93 10.83
N LYS A 466 12.98 21.05 10.31
CA LYS A 466 12.30 21.11 9.01
C LYS A 466 13.19 20.66 7.85
N ALA A 467 14.45 21.08 7.83
CA ALA A 467 15.40 20.67 6.83
C ALA A 467 15.64 19.14 6.87
N CYS A 468 15.89 18.58 8.08
CA CYS A 468 16.01 17.14 8.29
C CYS A 468 14.76 16.39 7.80
N ALA A 469 13.56 16.87 8.16
CA ALA A 469 12.28 16.26 7.75
C ALA A 469 12.09 16.25 6.23
N SER A 470 12.45 17.34 5.55
CA SER A 470 12.37 17.46 4.08
C SER A 470 13.37 16.52 3.37
N ASN A 471 14.60 16.44 3.88
CA ASN A 471 15.62 15.52 3.36
C ASN A 471 15.21 14.06 3.58
N ALA A 472 14.68 13.73 4.77
CA ALA A 472 14.16 12.39 5.08
C ALA A 472 13.03 11.99 4.13
N ARG A 473 12.09 12.90 3.85
CA ARG A 473 11.02 12.66 2.88
C ARG A 473 11.55 12.39 1.47
N ASN A 474 12.54 13.16 1.01
CA ASN A 474 13.18 12.93 -0.29
C ASN A 474 13.88 11.56 -0.34
N TRP A 475 14.52 11.17 0.76
CA TRP A 475 15.12 9.84 0.88
C TRP A 475 14.06 8.73 0.78
N ILE A 476 12.89 8.88 1.46
CA ILE A 476 11.77 7.93 1.36
C ILE A 476 11.26 7.83 -0.09
N ARG A 477 11.08 8.96 -0.77
CA ARG A 477 10.66 8.98 -2.19
C ARG A 477 11.56 8.10 -3.06
N SER A 478 12.86 8.11 -2.81
CA SER A 478 13.84 7.38 -3.63
C SER A 478 14.07 5.94 -3.18
N ASN A 479 13.74 5.56 -1.93
CA ASN A 479 14.21 4.29 -1.35
C ASN A 479 13.14 3.42 -0.69
N ARG A 480 11.97 3.96 -0.30
CA ARG A 480 11.04 3.26 0.60
C ARG A 480 9.56 3.41 0.21
N LEU A 481 9.26 3.34 -1.09
CA LEU A 481 7.89 3.18 -1.60
C LEU A 481 7.63 1.73 -2.00
N GLN A 482 6.40 1.24 -1.78
CA GLN A 482 6.02 -0.14 -2.14
C GLN A 482 6.22 -0.42 -3.63
N SER A 483 5.98 0.56 -4.50
CA SER A 483 6.21 0.44 -5.94
C SER A 483 7.64 0.02 -6.30
N GLN A 484 8.64 0.40 -5.51
CA GLN A 484 10.05 0.11 -5.78
C GLN A 484 10.45 -1.35 -5.52
N GLN A 485 9.67 -2.09 -4.72
CA GLN A 485 9.95 -3.51 -4.47
C GLN A 485 8.85 -4.46 -4.99
N SER A 486 7.79 -3.93 -5.57
CA SER A 486 6.64 -4.74 -6.01
C SER A 486 6.99 -5.68 -7.16
N VAL A 487 7.83 -5.25 -8.12
CA VAL A 487 8.34 -6.10 -9.20
C VAL A 487 9.12 -7.28 -8.62
N ALA A 488 10.14 -7.00 -7.80
CA ALA A 488 10.98 -8.02 -7.19
C ALA A 488 10.18 -8.99 -6.30
N ARG A 489 9.12 -8.50 -5.64
CA ARG A 489 8.21 -9.34 -4.84
C ARG A 489 7.38 -10.26 -5.71
N LEU A 490 6.78 -9.76 -6.79
CA LEU A 490 6.00 -10.55 -7.73
C LEU A 490 6.86 -11.61 -8.44
N ASP A 491 8.06 -11.22 -8.86
CA ASP A 491 9.01 -12.12 -9.53
C ASP A 491 9.46 -13.24 -8.57
N TRP A 492 9.72 -12.92 -7.31
CA TRP A 492 10.04 -13.95 -6.32
C TRP A 492 8.87 -14.92 -6.10
N TYR A 493 7.63 -14.44 -6.03
CA TYR A 493 6.46 -15.33 -5.92
C TYR A 493 6.31 -16.25 -7.12
N LYS A 494 6.55 -15.73 -8.34
CA LYS A 494 6.52 -16.52 -9.57
C LYS A 494 7.65 -17.56 -9.60
N ASP A 495 8.87 -17.18 -9.20
CA ASP A 495 10.01 -18.07 -9.11
C ASP A 495 9.75 -19.21 -8.11
N LEU A 496 9.26 -18.91 -6.92
CA LEU A 496 8.87 -19.94 -5.95
C LEU A 496 7.88 -20.95 -6.56
N TYR A 497 6.90 -20.47 -7.32
CA TYR A 497 5.93 -21.37 -7.95
C TYR A 497 6.54 -22.20 -9.07
N GLN A 498 7.46 -21.67 -9.83
CA GLN A 498 8.20 -22.44 -10.87
C GLN A 498 9.04 -23.56 -10.23
N ARG A 499 9.63 -23.31 -9.06
CA ARG A 499 10.40 -24.28 -8.27
C ARG A 499 9.55 -25.07 -7.26
N ARG A 500 8.22 -25.07 -7.41
CA ARG A 500 7.29 -25.64 -6.42
C ARG A 500 7.63 -27.09 -6.05
N ASP A 501 7.91 -27.94 -7.02
CA ASP A 501 8.14 -29.38 -6.77
C ASP A 501 9.47 -29.61 -6.02
N GLU A 502 10.52 -28.86 -6.35
CA GLU A 502 11.78 -28.81 -5.61
C GLU A 502 11.56 -28.36 -4.16
N LEU A 503 10.88 -27.22 -3.99
CA LEU A 503 10.61 -26.64 -2.67
C LEU A 503 9.71 -27.54 -1.82
N THR A 504 8.72 -28.21 -2.42
CA THR A 504 7.88 -29.19 -1.73
C THR A 504 8.72 -30.39 -1.26
N LYS A 505 9.61 -30.92 -2.09
CA LYS A 505 10.53 -31.99 -1.68
C LYS A 505 11.41 -31.57 -0.51
N ALA A 506 11.99 -30.38 -0.57
CA ALA A 506 12.81 -29.84 0.52
C ALA A 506 12.00 -29.62 1.81
N LEU A 507 10.74 -29.17 1.69
CA LEU A 507 9.83 -29.02 2.82
C LEU A 507 9.54 -30.36 3.49
N LEU A 508 9.20 -31.40 2.71
CA LEU A 508 8.94 -32.75 3.24
C LEU A 508 10.16 -33.39 3.89
N GLN A 509 11.37 -33.07 3.43
CA GLN A 509 12.62 -33.47 4.10
C GLN A 509 12.80 -32.77 5.46
N ARG A 510 12.43 -31.47 5.57
CA ARG A 510 12.50 -30.73 6.83
C ARG A 510 11.43 -31.16 7.84
N VAL A 511 10.26 -31.59 7.36
CA VAL A 511 9.10 -31.98 8.17
C VAL A 511 8.50 -33.26 7.57
N PRO A 512 9.08 -34.43 7.86
CA PRO A 512 8.61 -35.72 7.31
C PRO A 512 7.15 -36.05 7.64
N GLU A 513 6.62 -35.50 8.74
CA GLU A 513 5.24 -35.70 9.18
C GLU A 513 4.20 -35.13 8.16
N LEU A 514 4.67 -34.32 7.23
CA LEU A 514 3.85 -33.78 6.12
C LEU A 514 3.81 -34.68 4.88
N THR A 515 4.51 -35.82 4.90
CA THR A 515 4.46 -36.76 3.77
C THR A 515 3.02 -37.06 3.39
N LEU A 516 2.73 -36.90 2.10
CA LEU A 516 1.41 -37.12 1.53
C LEU A 516 1.29 -38.64 1.27
N GLU A 517 0.38 -39.28 1.99
CA GLU A 517 -0.04 -40.66 1.66
C GLU A 517 -0.90 -40.68 0.41
#